data_3ad1417c9700e90f1287585ed0b37a83
#
_entry.id   3ad1417c9700e90f1287585ed0b37a83
#
_cell.length_a   1.000
_cell.length_b   1.000
_cell.length_c   1.000
_cell.angle_alpha   90.00
_cell.angle_beta   90.00
_cell.angle_gamma   90.00
#
_symmetry.space_group_name_H-M   'P 1'
#
loop_
_entity.id
_entity.type
_entity.pdbx_description
1 polymer ?
#
loop_
_entity_poly.entity_id
_entity_poly.type
_entity_poly.pdbx_seq_one_letter_code
_entity_poly.pdbx_strand_id
1 'polypeptide(L)'
;MQGIVTEYNDICIFCGRQAEAEHHLIFGTAGRELSDKDGLKVPVCNNCHNMGEILMRIHGNPMAERMSKIIGQLAWEKEYALQKADEFARIIDEGREEGEVKQIIHKGGRETFRKRYGCSYL
;
A
#
# COMPACT_ATOMS: atom_id res chain seq x y z
N MET A 1 1.67 14.28 -5.94
CA MET A 1 0.67 13.29 -6.40
C MET A 1 -0.14 12.82 -5.21
N GLN A 2 -1.44 12.70 -5.40
CA GLN A 2 -2.34 12.25 -4.35
C GLN A 2 -2.15 10.75 -4.09
N GLY A 3 -2.28 10.33 -2.82
CA GLY A 3 -2.20 8.92 -2.48
C GLY A 3 -3.42 8.14 -2.94
N ILE A 4 -3.24 6.83 -3.11
CA ILE A 4 -4.31 5.92 -3.57
C ILE A 4 -5.02 5.20 -2.42
N VAL A 5 -4.60 5.43 -1.18
CA VAL A 5 -5.04 4.63 -0.02
C VAL A 5 -6.30 5.21 0.63
N THR A 6 -6.40 6.53 0.74
CA THR A 6 -7.54 7.18 1.41
C THR A 6 -8.05 8.36 0.59
N GLU A 7 -9.35 8.63 0.73
CA GLU A 7 -10.00 9.80 0.14
C GLU A 7 -9.88 11.04 1.01
N TYR A 8 -9.54 10.88 2.29
CA TYR A 8 -9.55 11.96 3.28
C TYR A 8 -8.13 12.42 3.58
N ASN A 9 -7.66 13.41 2.81
CA ASN A 9 -6.27 13.85 2.89
C ASN A 9 -5.99 14.86 4.01
N ASP A 10 -7.02 15.36 4.68
CA ASP A 10 -6.89 16.38 5.71
C ASP A 10 -6.84 15.83 7.13
N ILE A 11 -7.12 14.56 7.30
CA ILE A 11 -7.16 13.93 8.62
C ILE A 11 -6.18 12.76 8.68
N CYS A 12 -5.59 12.56 9.86
CA CYS A 12 -4.72 11.42 10.12
C CYS A 12 -5.48 10.11 9.93
N ILE A 13 -4.95 9.22 9.09
CA ILE A 13 -5.59 7.94 8.80
C ILE A 13 -5.71 7.03 10.04
N PHE A 14 -4.86 7.25 11.05
CA PHE A 14 -4.82 6.37 12.22
C PHE A 14 -5.65 6.90 13.40
N CYS A 15 -5.62 8.19 13.69
CA CYS A 15 -6.31 8.74 14.87
C CYS A 15 -7.45 9.70 14.54
N GLY A 16 -7.59 10.12 13.29
CA GLY A 16 -8.66 11.03 12.86
C GLY A 16 -8.43 12.51 13.20
N ARG A 17 -7.30 12.87 13.81
CA ARG A 17 -6.94 14.26 14.05
C ARG A 17 -6.51 14.93 12.75
N GLN A 18 -6.33 16.24 12.77
CA GLN A 18 -5.83 16.96 11.62
C GLN A 18 -4.48 16.39 11.18
N ALA A 19 -4.32 16.17 9.89
CA ALA A 19 -3.05 15.70 9.33
C ALA A 19 -2.02 16.83 9.31
N GLU A 20 -0.79 16.49 9.63
CA GLU A 20 0.32 17.43 9.69
C GLU A 20 1.48 17.01 8.80
N ALA A 21 1.48 15.75 8.35
CA ALA A 21 2.53 15.18 7.53
C ALA A 21 1.99 14.11 6.58
N GLU A 22 2.82 13.72 5.65
CA GLU A 22 2.57 12.65 4.71
C GLU A 22 3.52 11.51 5.02
N HIS A 23 2.97 10.31 5.27
CA HIS A 23 3.77 9.13 5.57
C HIS A 23 3.82 8.22 4.34
N HIS A 24 5.02 7.87 3.91
CA HIS A 24 5.24 6.90 2.85
C HIS A 24 5.15 5.50 3.47
N LEU A 25 4.18 4.70 3.02
CA LEU A 25 3.86 3.40 3.63
C LEU A 25 5.01 2.41 3.53
N ILE A 26 5.71 2.39 2.40
CA ILE A 26 6.92 1.60 2.22
C ILE A 26 8.07 2.58 2.20
N PHE A 27 8.88 2.54 3.24
CA PHE A 27 9.95 3.51 3.44
C PHE A 27 11.32 2.81 3.49
N GLY A 28 12.36 3.59 3.68
CA GLY A 28 13.73 3.19 3.47
C GLY A 28 14.26 3.86 2.21
N THR A 29 15.51 3.66 1.86
CA THR A 29 16.19 4.44 0.82
C THR A 29 15.48 4.36 -0.54
N ALA A 30 15.24 3.15 -1.04
CA ALA A 30 14.56 2.95 -2.32
C ALA A 30 13.04 2.92 -2.18
N GLY A 31 12.55 2.41 -1.07
CA GLY A 31 11.11 2.23 -0.83
C GLY A 31 10.35 3.54 -0.79
N ARG A 32 10.91 4.58 -0.17
CA ARG A 32 10.27 5.89 -0.08
C ARG A 32 10.01 6.51 -1.45
N GLU A 33 10.99 6.45 -2.33
CA GLU A 33 10.87 6.98 -3.68
C GLU A 33 9.81 6.24 -4.49
N LEU A 34 9.81 4.91 -4.42
CA LEU A 34 8.81 4.09 -5.09
C LEU A 34 7.40 4.32 -4.52
N SER A 35 7.28 4.42 -3.19
CA SER A 35 6.00 4.75 -2.54
C SER A 35 5.45 6.08 -3.03
N ASP A 36 6.30 7.08 -3.17
CA ASP A 36 5.89 8.38 -3.67
C ASP A 36 5.35 8.27 -5.10
N LYS A 37 6.07 7.58 -5.96
CA LYS A 37 5.66 7.37 -7.36
C LYS A 37 4.36 6.57 -7.48
N ASP A 38 4.18 5.59 -6.62
CA ASP A 38 3.03 4.69 -6.67
C ASP A 38 1.82 5.20 -5.88
N GLY A 39 1.95 6.35 -5.20
CA GLY A 39 0.88 6.90 -4.40
C GLY A 39 0.63 6.15 -3.09
N LEU A 40 1.62 5.39 -2.60
CA LEU A 40 1.53 4.64 -1.34
C LEU A 40 1.90 5.55 -0.17
N LYS A 41 1.11 6.57 0.03
CA LYS A 41 1.32 7.56 1.08
C LYS A 41 -0.01 7.96 1.70
N VAL A 42 0.02 8.26 2.97
CA VAL A 42 -1.17 8.56 3.76
C VAL A 42 -0.96 9.80 4.61
N PRO A 43 -2.03 10.58 4.87
CA PRO A 43 -1.95 11.71 5.78
C PRO A 43 -1.86 11.19 7.21
N VAL A 44 -0.99 11.79 8.00
CA VAL A 44 -0.79 11.44 9.41
C VAL A 44 -0.58 12.68 10.26
N CYS A 45 -0.97 12.62 11.54
CA CYS A 45 -0.55 13.62 12.49
C CYS A 45 0.88 13.31 12.96
N ASN A 46 1.58 14.30 13.50
CA ASN A 46 2.96 14.12 13.95
C ASN A 46 3.09 13.08 15.06
N ASN A 47 2.11 12.98 15.96
CA ASN A 47 2.13 12.00 17.04
C ASN A 47 2.10 10.55 16.51
N CYS A 48 1.22 10.26 15.55
CA CYS A 48 1.14 8.93 14.96
C CYS A 48 2.33 8.63 14.06
N HIS A 49 2.97 9.64 13.49
CA HIS A 49 4.08 9.46 12.57
C HIS A 49 5.40 9.16 13.28
N ASN A 50 5.95 10.12 14.01
CA ASN A 50 7.28 9.98 14.61
C ASN A 50 7.51 10.75 15.91
N MET A 51 6.56 11.58 16.36
CA MET A 51 6.76 12.44 17.52
C MET A 51 6.06 11.96 18.80
N GLY A 52 5.13 11.02 18.69
CA GLY A 52 4.44 10.45 19.84
C GLY A 52 5.26 9.40 20.60
N GLU A 53 4.63 8.76 21.58
CA GLU A 53 5.24 7.64 22.28
C GLU A 53 5.55 6.50 21.30
N ILE A 54 6.65 5.79 21.57
CA ILE A 54 7.16 4.78 20.64
C ILE A 54 6.14 3.66 20.35
N LEU A 55 5.32 3.29 21.31
CA LEU A 55 4.29 2.25 21.13
C LEU A 55 3.02 2.77 20.46
N MET A 56 2.92 4.09 20.25
CA MET A 56 1.76 4.74 19.67
C MET A 56 2.05 5.43 18.33
N ARG A 57 3.26 5.26 17.83
CA ARG A 57 3.68 5.88 16.56
C ARG A 57 4.19 4.83 15.58
N ILE A 58 4.37 5.22 14.32
CA ILE A 58 4.86 4.32 13.27
C ILE A 58 6.37 4.16 13.37
N HIS A 59 7.11 5.26 13.19
CA HIS A 59 8.58 5.18 13.14
C HIS A 59 9.18 4.84 14.50
N GLY A 60 10.09 3.88 14.50
CA GLY A 60 10.72 3.36 15.70
C GLY A 60 9.93 2.26 16.41
N ASN A 61 8.73 1.94 15.94
CA ASN A 61 7.90 0.86 16.47
C ASN A 61 7.90 -0.28 15.44
N PRO A 62 8.64 -1.39 15.68
CA PRO A 62 8.81 -2.44 14.67
C PRO A 62 7.51 -3.02 14.15
N MET A 63 6.51 -3.23 15.03
CA MET A 63 5.22 -3.76 14.61
C MET A 63 4.48 -2.77 13.70
N ALA A 64 4.45 -1.50 14.07
CA ALA A 64 3.77 -0.48 13.28
C ALA A 64 4.47 -0.24 11.94
N GLU A 65 5.80 -0.28 11.92
CA GLU A 65 6.57 -0.16 10.68
C GLU A 65 6.24 -1.31 9.73
N ARG A 66 6.16 -2.54 10.25
CA ARG A 66 5.80 -3.69 9.43
C ARG A 66 4.36 -3.57 8.92
N MET A 67 3.42 -3.18 9.78
CA MET A 67 2.02 -2.99 9.38
C MET A 67 1.90 -1.92 8.30
N SER A 68 2.67 -0.84 8.39
CA SER A 68 2.73 0.20 7.36
C SER A 68 3.09 -0.39 6.00
N LYS A 69 4.13 -1.20 5.95
CA LYS A 69 4.59 -1.85 4.72
C LYS A 69 3.56 -2.84 4.17
N ILE A 70 2.90 -3.58 5.04
CA ILE A 70 1.83 -4.51 4.66
C ILE A 70 0.67 -3.74 4.02
N ILE A 71 0.24 -2.65 4.65
CA ILE A 71 -0.83 -1.79 4.10
C ILE A 71 -0.44 -1.27 2.72
N GLY A 72 0.80 -0.81 2.58
CA GLY A 72 1.31 -0.35 1.30
C GLY A 72 1.26 -1.42 0.23
N GLN A 73 1.71 -2.63 0.55
CA GLN A 73 1.68 -3.75 -0.40
C GLN A 73 0.24 -4.13 -0.78
N LEU A 74 -0.67 -4.21 0.17
CA LEU A 74 -2.08 -4.53 -0.11
C LEU A 74 -2.72 -3.47 -1.01
N ALA A 75 -2.46 -2.19 -0.76
CA ALA A 75 -2.95 -1.12 -1.61
C ALA A 75 -2.37 -1.20 -3.01
N TRP A 76 -1.09 -1.52 -3.14
CA TRP A 76 -0.41 -1.68 -4.42
C TRP A 76 -0.99 -2.87 -5.21
N GLU A 77 -1.18 -4.02 -4.55
CA GLU A 77 -1.74 -5.20 -5.19
C GLU A 77 -3.19 -4.98 -5.63
N LYS A 78 -3.96 -4.23 -4.85
CA LYS A 78 -5.32 -3.82 -5.23
C LYS A 78 -5.29 -2.95 -6.49
N GLU A 79 -4.42 -1.96 -6.53
CA GLU A 79 -4.28 -1.07 -7.69
C GLU A 79 -3.83 -1.85 -8.93
N TYR A 80 -2.92 -2.79 -8.77
CA TYR A 80 -2.51 -3.70 -9.84
C TYR A 80 -3.71 -4.44 -10.43
N ALA A 81 -4.56 -5.01 -9.57
CA ALA A 81 -5.74 -5.73 -10.01
C ALA A 81 -6.71 -4.83 -10.76
N LEU A 82 -6.91 -3.59 -10.29
CA LEU A 82 -7.79 -2.62 -10.96
C LEU A 82 -7.26 -2.22 -12.32
N GLN A 83 -5.96 -2.02 -12.46
CA GLN A 83 -5.33 -1.67 -13.74
C GLN A 83 -5.39 -2.81 -14.75
N LYS A 84 -5.48 -4.05 -14.27
CA LYS A 84 -5.53 -5.26 -15.11
C LYS A 84 -6.96 -5.80 -15.29
N ALA A 85 -7.97 -5.08 -14.83
CA ALA A 85 -9.35 -5.58 -14.81
C ALA A 85 -9.86 -6.00 -16.19
N ASP A 86 -9.58 -5.21 -17.22
CA ASP A 86 -10.03 -5.51 -18.60
C ASP A 86 -9.38 -6.79 -19.13
N GLU A 87 -8.10 -6.98 -18.85
CA GLU A 87 -7.36 -8.18 -19.24
C GLU A 87 -7.92 -9.42 -18.54
N PHE A 88 -8.23 -9.31 -17.24
CA PHE A 88 -8.80 -10.41 -16.48
C PHE A 88 -10.23 -10.75 -16.92
N ALA A 89 -11.05 -9.75 -17.27
CA ALA A 89 -12.38 -9.97 -17.82
C ALA A 89 -12.32 -10.76 -19.12
N ARG A 90 -11.37 -10.45 -20.00
CA ARG A 90 -11.18 -11.18 -21.25
C ARG A 90 -10.81 -12.65 -21.01
N ILE A 91 -9.96 -12.92 -20.01
CA ILE A 91 -9.58 -14.29 -19.64
C ILE A 91 -10.82 -15.08 -19.19
N ILE A 92 -11.73 -14.47 -18.45
CA ILE A 92 -13.00 -15.09 -18.05
C ILE A 92 -13.85 -15.39 -19.29
N ASP A 93 -13.96 -14.46 -20.22
CA ASP A 93 -14.71 -14.62 -21.47
C ASP A 93 -14.16 -15.75 -22.34
N GLU A 94 -12.88 -16.05 -22.24
CA GLU A 94 -12.23 -17.16 -22.93
C GLU A 94 -12.50 -18.52 -22.27
N GLY A 95 -13.35 -18.57 -21.25
CA GLY A 95 -13.82 -19.81 -20.63
C GLY A 95 -13.02 -20.29 -19.43
N ARG A 96 -12.15 -19.47 -18.87
CA ARG A 96 -11.44 -19.79 -17.63
C ARG A 96 -12.36 -19.64 -16.42
N GLU A 97 -12.21 -20.52 -15.46
CA GLU A 97 -13.00 -20.47 -14.24
C GLU A 97 -12.62 -19.27 -13.37
N GLU A 98 -13.61 -18.71 -12.66
CA GLU A 98 -13.43 -17.54 -11.80
C GLU A 98 -12.34 -17.76 -10.73
N GLY A 99 -12.31 -18.95 -10.10
CA GLY A 99 -11.30 -19.29 -9.10
C GLY A 99 -9.88 -19.31 -9.67
N GLU A 100 -9.73 -19.79 -10.90
CA GLU A 100 -8.45 -19.79 -11.61
C GLU A 100 -7.98 -18.36 -11.91
N VAL A 101 -8.89 -17.49 -12.34
CA VAL A 101 -8.60 -16.09 -12.62
C VAL A 101 -8.16 -15.35 -11.35
N LYS A 102 -8.84 -15.59 -10.23
CA LYS A 102 -8.45 -15.03 -8.93
C LYS A 102 -7.02 -15.41 -8.53
N GLN A 103 -6.64 -16.68 -8.78
CA GLN A 103 -5.27 -17.13 -8.51
C GLN A 103 -4.24 -16.43 -9.40
N ILE A 104 -4.56 -16.24 -10.67
CA ILE A 104 -3.68 -15.53 -11.62
C ILE A 104 -3.45 -14.08 -11.15
N ILE A 105 -4.52 -13.39 -10.76
CA ILE A 105 -4.45 -12.01 -10.27
C ILE A 105 -3.59 -11.95 -9.00
N HIS A 106 -3.87 -12.83 -8.05
CA HIS A 106 -3.16 -12.86 -6.78
C HIS A 106 -1.66 -13.10 -6.97
N LYS A 107 -1.29 -14.12 -7.73
CA LYS A 107 0.11 -14.43 -8.01
C LYS A 107 0.80 -13.35 -8.81
N GLY A 108 0.13 -12.83 -9.84
CA GLY A 108 0.68 -11.78 -10.70
C GLY A 108 0.97 -10.50 -9.94
N GLY A 109 0.05 -10.06 -9.09
CA GLY A 109 0.22 -8.88 -8.25
C GLY A 109 1.37 -9.03 -7.28
N ARG A 110 1.44 -10.17 -6.58
CA ARG A 110 2.49 -10.45 -5.61
C ARG A 110 3.88 -10.52 -6.25
N GLU A 111 4.00 -11.23 -7.37
CA GLU A 111 5.28 -11.34 -8.08
C GLU A 111 5.74 -10.01 -8.66
N THR A 112 4.83 -9.23 -9.21
CA THR A 112 5.15 -7.90 -9.76
C THR A 112 5.59 -6.96 -8.64
N PHE A 113 4.95 -7.02 -7.47
CA PHE A 113 5.36 -6.26 -6.30
C PHE A 113 6.78 -6.63 -5.86
N ARG A 114 7.09 -7.94 -5.78
CA ARG A 114 8.44 -8.38 -5.43
C ARG A 114 9.50 -7.81 -6.38
N LYS A 115 9.23 -7.82 -7.68
CA LYS A 115 10.16 -7.28 -8.66
C LYS A 115 10.38 -5.78 -8.49
N ARG A 116 9.32 -5.05 -8.16
CA ARG A 116 9.40 -3.60 -8.03
C ARG A 116 10.04 -3.16 -6.71
N TYR A 117 9.66 -3.78 -5.59
CA TYR A 117 10.10 -3.39 -4.25
C TYR A 117 11.23 -4.27 -3.69
N GLY A 118 11.58 -5.33 -4.38
CA GLY A 118 12.68 -6.22 -4.00
C GLY A 118 12.31 -7.33 -3.03
N CYS A 119 11.12 -7.30 -2.45
CA CYS A 119 10.65 -8.33 -1.52
C CYS A 119 9.13 -8.28 -1.38
N SER A 120 8.57 -9.26 -0.69
CA SER A 120 7.17 -9.26 -0.26
C SER A 120 7.09 -9.22 1.26
N TYR A 121 6.17 -8.44 1.79
CA TYR A 121 5.88 -8.38 3.23
C TYR A 121 4.76 -9.34 3.63
N LEU A 122 4.18 -10.02 2.65
CA LEU A 122 3.05 -10.95 2.84
C LEU A 122 3.39 -12.37 2.46
#